data_9bd80fea9006359622e22489bd366bfb
#
_entry.id   9bd80fea9006359622e22489bd366bfb
#
_cell.length_a   1.000
_cell.length_b   1.000
_cell.length_c   1.000
_cell.angle_alpha   90.00
_cell.angle_beta   90.00
_cell.angle_gamma   90.00
#
_symmetry.space_group_name_H-M   'P 1'
#
loop_
_entity.id
_entity.type
_entity.pdbx_description
1 polymer ?
#
loop_
_entity_poly.entity_id
_entity_poly.type
_entity_poly.pdbx_seq_one_letter_code
_entity_poly.pdbx_strand_id
1 'polypeptide(L)'
;MNALLRLAATALALAAAPALAIGLADLSNKDTTAALKEALTKGSQAAVGMLAKQDGFLGNERVRIPLPESLHRVEGLMRGLGMGRYADELVTTMNRAAESAVVEAKPLLVNAVRNMNVQDAKGILTGAEDAATQYFKRSTSAALSDKFLPIVTKATKKVKLADKYNEFAGKGARFGLVDQKDADLNNYVTRKALDGLFLMIAEEEKKIRKDPLGSASKVISKVFGAIGK
;
A
#
# COMPACT_ATOMS: atom_id res chain seq x y z
N MET A 1 81.71 19.86 6.24
CA MET A 1 81.38 18.94 7.33
C MET A 1 79.92 18.71 7.28
N ASN A 2 79.52 17.58 6.81
CA ASN A 2 78.13 17.25 6.36
C ASN A 2 77.33 16.57 7.46
N ALA A 3 76.21 17.16 7.85
CA ALA A 3 75.26 16.52 8.71
C ALA A 3 74.06 16.03 7.85
N LEU A 4 73.92 14.72 7.70
CA LEU A 4 72.88 14.04 7.00
C LEU A 4 71.61 14.01 7.86
N LEU A 5 70.56 14.70 7.41
CA LEU A 5 69.19 14.66 8.00
C LEU A 5 68.51 13.41 7.43
N ARG A 6 68.26 12.40 8.27
CA ARG A 6 67.42 11.23 7.92
C ARG A 6 65.98 11.53 8.26
N LEU A 7 65.15 11.75 7.25
CA LEU A 7 63.67 11.78 7.40
C LEU A 7 63.20 10.31 7.49
N ALA A 8 62.63 9.95 8.64
CA ALA A 8 61.89 8.72 8.81
C ALA A 8 60.42 8.96 8.40
N ALA A 9 60.02 8.44 7.26
CA ALA A 9 58.62 8.41 6.83
C ALA A 9 57.91 7.23 7.51
N THR A 10 57.11 7.51 8.53
CA THR A 10 56.21 6.55 9.14
C THR A 10 54.97 6.38 8.25
N ALA A 11 54.90 5.29 7.50
CA ALA A 11 53.72 4.88 6.77
C ALA A 11 52.63 4.38 7.74
N LEU A 12 51.59 5.16 7.94
CA LEU A 12 50.40 4.76 8.70
C LEU A 12 49.58 3.83 7.79
N ALA A 13 49.70 2.54 7.99
CA ALA A 13 48.89 1.52 7.33
C ALA A 13 47.46 1.58 7.93
N LEU A 14 46.51 2.19 7.20
CA LEU A 14 45.08 2.11 7.51
C LEU A 14 44.65 0.67 7.26
N ALA A 15 44.54 -0.12 8.32
CA ALA A 15 43.91 -1.43 8.26
C ALA A 15 42.42 -1.25 7.99
N ALA A 16 41.98 -1.36 6.73
CA ALA A 16 40.61 -1.50 6.36
C ALA A 16 40.11 -2.84 6.92
N ALA A 17 39.36 -2.80 8.01
CA ALA A 17 38.67 -3.98 8.52
C ALA A 17 37.66 -4.45 7.44
N PRO A 18 37.69 -5.76 7.05
CA PRO A 18 36.69 -6.26 6.12
C PRO A 18 35.31 -6.14 6.78
N ALA A 19 34.45 -5.34 6.20
CA ALA A 19 33.04 -5.35 6.55
C ALA A 19 32.54 -6.77 6.20
N LEU A 20 32.31 -7.60 7.22
CA LEU A 20 31.75 -8.93 7.06
C LEU A 20 30.33 -8.76 6.50
N ALA A 21 30.20 -8.89 5.19
CA ALA A 21 28.92 -9.02 4.53
C ALA A 21 28.35 -10.39 4.96
N ILE A 22 27.46 -10.39 5.95
CA ILE A 22 26.73 -11.59 6.34
C ILE A 22 25.80 -11.93 5.19
N GLY A 23 26.08 -13.02 4.47
CA GLY A 23 25.25 -13.50 3.39
C GLY A 23 23.89 -14.03 3.91
N LEU A 24 22.90 -14.12 3.03
CA LEU A 24 21.59 -14.72 3.36
C LEU A 24 21.71 -16.14 3.91
N ALA A 25 22.78 -16.86 3.51
CA ALA A 25 23.09 -18.21 3.97
C ALA A 25 23.51 -18.28 5.45
N ASP A 26 23.99 -17.16 6.03
CA ASP A 26 24.44 -17.09 7.41
C ASP A 26 23.32 -16.75 8.41
N LEU A 27 22.12 -16.40 7.89
CA LEU A 27 20.92 -16.13 8.70
C LEU A 27 20.08 -17.40 8.80
N SER A 28 19.67 -17.77 10.01
CA SER A 28 18.73 -18.88 10.16
C SER A 28 17.43 -18.54 9.43
N ASN A 29 16.78 -19.53 8.82
CA ASN A 29 15.46 -19.34 8.17
C ASN A 29 14.44 -18.72 9.14
N LYS A 30 14.58 -18.97 10.42
CA LYS A 30 13.73 -18.44 11.49
C LYS A 30 13.93 -16.94 11.68
N ASP A 31 15.18 -16.47 11.76
CA ASP A 31 15.51 -15.06 11.95
C ASP A 31 15.11 -14.24 10.71
N THR A 32 15.38 -14.78 9.52
CA THR A 32 14.99 -14.19 8.25
C THR A 32 13.46 -14.01 8.15
N THR A 33 12.71 -15.05 8.50
CA THR A 33 11.23 -15.01 8.50
C THR A 33 10.71 -14.02 9.55
N ALA A 34 11.32 -13.97 10.73
CA ALA A 34 10.92 -13.02 11.79
C ALA A 34 11.14 -11.56 11.35
N ALA A 35 12.29 -11.27 10.75
CA ALA A 35 12.59 -9.94 10.23
C ALA A 35 11.63 -9.50 9.12
N LEU A 36 11.33 -10.39 8.18
CA LEU A 36 10.35 -10.14 7.14
C LEU A 36 8.97 -9.84 7.73
N LYS A 37 8.51 -10.66 8.67
CA LYS A 37 7.21 -10.44 9.36
C LYS A 37 7.16 -9.08 10.06
N GLU A 38 8.25 -8.67 10.71
CA GLU A 38 8.35 -7.35 11.33
C GLU A 38 8.25 -6.22 10.28
N ALA A 39 9.01 -6.34 9.19
CA ALA A 39 9.01 -5.37 8.10
C ALA A 39 7.62 -5.22 7.48
N LEU A 40 6.96 -6.33 7.16
CA LEU A 40 5.63 -6.34 6.55
C LEU A 40 4.56 -5.80 7.49
N THR A 41 4.68 -6.10 8.80
CA THR A 41 3.79 -5.53 9.81
C THR A 41 3.93 -4.02 9.88
N LYS A 42 5.16 -3.50 9.96
CA LYS A 42 5.41 -2.05 9.99
C LYS A 42 4.97 -1.35 8.70
N GLY A 43 5.34 -1.89 7.55
CA GLY A 43 4.98 -1.33 6.25
C GLY A 43 3.47 -1.30 6.02
N SER A 44 2.76 -2.39 6.34
CA SER A 44 1.31 -2.42 6.21
C SER A 44 0.60 -1.47 7.18
N GLN A 45 1.09 -1.35 8.42
CA GLN A 45 0.56 -0.38 9.38
C GLN A 45 0.82 1.08 8.95
N ALA A 46 1.97 1.37 8.36
CA ALA A 46 2.27 2.69 7.81
C ALA A 46 1.32 3.05 6.67
N ALA A 47 1.11 2.12 5.72
CA ALA A 47 0.16 2.29 4.62
C ALA A 47 -1.27 2.58 5.12
N VAL A 48 -1.77 1.76 6.05
CA VAL A 48 -3.08 1.98 6.69
C VAL A 48 -3.12 3.34 7.41
N GLY A 49 -2.08 3.68 8.18
CA GLY A 49 -2.01 4.95 8.92
C GLY A 49 -2.00 6.19 8.01
N MET A 50 -1.41 6.09 6.82
CA MET A 50 -1.44 7.18 5.84
C MET A 50 -2.83 7.36 5.22
N LEU A 51 -3.53 6.25 4.95
CA LEU A 51 -4.84 6.26 4.28
C LEU A 51 -6.00 6.53 5.23
N ALA A 52 -5.90 6.10 6.49
CA ALA A 52 -6.97 6.22 7.49
C ALA A 52 -7.17 7.63 8.04
N LYS A 53 -6.20 8.52 7.86
CA LYS A 53 -6.32 9.91 8.29
C LYS A 53 -7.20 10.70 7.34
N GLN A 54 -7.71 11.84 7.81
CA GLN A 54 -8.42 12.81 6.96
C GLN A 54 -7.54 13.19 5.77
N ASP A 55 -8.13 13.23 4.58
CA ASP A 55 -7.47 13.46 3.29
C ASP A 55 -6.44 12.39 2.89
N GLY A 56 -6.44 11.23 3.55
CA GLY A 56 -5.60 10.11 3.19
C GLY A 56 -5.91 9.54 1.80
N PHE A 57 -7.20 9.56 1.42
CA PHE A 57 -7.65 9.29 0.05
C PHE A 57 -7.96 10.58 -0.71
N LEU A 58 -8.82 11.44 -0.16
CA LEU A 58 -9.32 12.63 -0.86
C LEU A 58 -8.20 13.58 -1.27
N GLY A 59 -7.23 13.82 -0.40
CA GLY A 59 -6.10 14.73 -0.61
C GLY A 59 -4.87 14.09 -1.26
N ASN A 60 -4.92 12.79 -1.58
CA ASN A 60 -3.81 12.07 -2.18
C ASN A 60 -4.17 11.65 -3.61
N GLU A 61 -3.65 12.37 -4.61
CA GLU A 61 -3.94 12.16 -6.02
C GLU A 61 -3.70 10.73 -6.51
N ARG A 62 -2.79 9.99 -5.88
CA ARG A 62 -2.43 8.63 -6.28
C ARG A 62 -3.49 7.59 -5.93
N VAL A 63 -4.30 7.85 -4.91
CA VAL A 63 -5.32 6.91 -4.40
C VAL A 63 -6.71 7.53 -4.34
N ARG A 64 -6.83 8.82 -4.63
CA ARG A 64 -8.12 9.52 -4.69
C ARG A 64 -9.08 8.77 -5.59
N ILE A 65 -10.27 8.53 -5.08
CA ILE A 65 -11.34 7.83 -5.79
C ILE A 65 -12.13 8.87 -6.60
N PRO A 66 -12.01 8.87 -7.94
CA PRO A 66 -12.80 9.74 -8.79
C PRO A 66 -14.23 9.20 -8.94
N LEU A 67 -15.09 9.96 -9.60
CA LEU A 67 -16.37 9.43 -10.07
C LEU A 67 -16.16 8.26 -11.04
N PRO A 68 -17.07 7.28 -11.08
CA PRO A 68 -17.07 6.27 -12.13
C PRO A 68 -17.13 6.91 -13.52
N GLU A 69 -16.48 6.29 -14.52
CA GLU A 69 -16.38 6.84 -15.89
C GLU A 69 -17.76 7.11 -16.52
N SER A 70 -18.74 6.25 -16.21
CA SER A 70 -20.14 6.43 -16.62
C SER A 70 -20.78 7.72 -16.13
N LEU A 71 -20.26 8.33 -15.04
CA LEU A 71 -20.73 9.62 -14.52
C LEU A 71 -20.00 10.83 -15.10
N HIS A 72 -18.88 10.69 -15.80
CA HIS A 72 -18.09 11.85 -16.27
C HIS A 72 -18.89 12.75 -17.22
N ARG A 73 -19.72 12.16 -18.10
CA ARG A 73 -20.61 12.95 -19.00
C ARG A 73 -21.67 13.72 -18.20
N VAL A 74 -22.25 13.06 -17.22
CA VAL A 74 -23.28 13.65 -16.35
C VAL A 74 -22.65 14.74 -15.47
N GLU A 75 -21.45 14.53 -14.96
CA GLU A 75 -20.69 15.53 -14.20
C GLU A 75 -20.49 16.81 -15.01
N GLY A 76 -20.06 16.71 -16.27
CA GLY A 76 -19.88 17.87 -17.13
C GLY A 76 -21.16 18.68 -17.32
N LEU A 77 -22.29 18.00 -17.55
CA LEU A 77 -23.60 18.65 -17.66
C LEU A 77 -24.03 19.29 -16.33
N MET A 78 -23.85 18.59 -15.21
CA MET A 78 -24.19 19.12 -13.88
C MET A 78 -23.39 20.38 -13.56
N ARG A 79 -22.08 20.40 -13.89
CA ARG A 79 -21.23 21.59 -13.67
C ARG A 79 -21.68 22.75 -14.56
N GLY A 80 -22.03 22.51 -15.83
CA GLY A 80 -22.57 23.53 -16.74
C GLY A 80 -23.90 24.13 -16.26
N LEU A 81 -24.69 23.39 -15.52
CA LEU A 81 -25.97 23.84 -14.95
C LEU A 81 -25.83 24.39 -13.50
N GLY A 82 -24.62 24.60 -12.99
CA GLY A 82 -24.38 25.07 -11.63
C GLY A 82 -24.64 24.03 -10.53
N MET A 83 -24.78 22.76 -10.89
CA MET A 83 -25.07 21.64 -9.97
C MET A 83 -23.82 20.84 -9.59
N GLY A 84 -22.62 21.34 -9.90
CA GLY A 84 -21.35 20.65 -9.63
C GLY A 84 -21.13 20.24 -8.19
N ARG A 85 -21.70 20.99 -7.22
CA ARG A 85 -21.64 20.68 -5.79
C ARG A 85 -22.08 19.25 -5.44
N TYR A 86 -23.05 18.69 -6.16
CA TYR A 86 -23.51 17.32 -5.91
C TYR A 86 -22.48 16.26 -6.32
N ALA A 87 -21.76 16.52 -7.42
CA ALA A 87 -20.64 15.68 -7.85
C ALA A 87 -19.50 15.75 -6.83
N ASP A 88 -19.15 16.94 -6.34
CA ASP A 88 -18.10 17.17 -5.35
C ASP A 88 -18.44 16.53 -4.00
N GLU A 89 -19.72 16.61 -3.57
CA GLU A 89 -20.23 15.94 -2.38
C GLU A 89 -20.08 14.41 -2.50
N LEU A 90 -20.42 13.84 -3.66
CA LEU A 90 -20.28 12.41 -3.89
C LEU A 90 -18.83 11.97 -3.86
N VAL A 91 -17.92 12.69 -4.57
CA VAL A 91 -16.49 12.40 -4.54
C VAL A 91 -15.94 12.47 -3.12
N THR A 92 -16.32 13.51 -2.37
CA THR A 92 -15.90 13.65 -0.98
C THR A 92 -16.38 12.48 -0.15
N THR A 93 -17.67 12.11 -0.26
CA THR A 93 -18.24 11.01 0.52
C THR A 93 -17.60 9.67 0.20
N MET A 94 -17.33 9.37 -1.08
CA MET A 94 -16.64 8.13 -1.49
C MET A 94 -15.25 8.02 -0.84
N ASN A 95 -14.49 9.09 -0.87
CA ASN A 95 -13.13 9.10 -0.31
C ASN A 95 -13.15 9.02 1.23
N ARG A 96 -14.06 9.73 1.91
CA ARG A 96 -14.25 9.62 3.37
C ARG A 96 -14.72 8.22 3.79
N ALA A 97 -15.53 7.57 2.97
CA ALA A 97 -15.92 6.19 3.19
C ALA A 97 -14.71 5.25 3.10
N ALA A 98 -13.82 5.44 2.13
CA ALA A 98 -12.59 4.68 1.99
C ALA A 98 -11.64 4.90 3.17
N GLU A 99 -11.44 6.15 3.61
CA GLU A 99 -10.65 6.51 4.79
C GLU A 99 -11.17 5.83 6.07
N SER A 100 -12.48 5.76 6.21
CA SER A 100 -13.12 5.08 7.34
C SER A 100 -13.00 3.56 7.24
N ALA A 101 -13.13 2.99 6.04
CA ALA A 101 -13.10 1.55 5.84
C ALA A 101 -11.69 0.97 5.99
N VAL A 102 -10.65 1.69 5.54
CA VAL A 102 -9.27 1.20 5.54
C VAL A 102 -8.73 0.90 6.96
N VAL A 103 -9.31 1.47 8.00
CA VAL A 103 -8.97 1.17 9.41
C VAL A 103 -9.12 -0.33 9.70
N GLU A 104 -10.14 -0.97 9.12
CA GLU A 104 -10.42 -2.40 9.27
C GLU A 104 -9.36 -3.30 8.62
N ALA A 105 -8.50 -2.74 7.78
CA ALA A 105 -7.43 -3.51 7.16
C ALA A 105 -6.33 -3.93 8.14
N LYS A 106 -6.05 -3.12 9.15
CA LYS A 106 -4.93 -3.35 10.07
C LYS A 106 -4.95 -4.75 10.71
N PRO A 107 -6.04 -5.21 11.36
CA PRO A 107 -6.05 -6.54 11.97
C PRO A 107 -5.93 -7.67 10.92
N LEU A 108 -6.50 -7.51 9.73
CA LEU A 108 -6.45 -8.53 8.68
C LEU A 108 -5.04 -8.67 8.10
N LEU A 109 -4.36 -7.57 7.83
CA LEU A 109 -2.98 -7.57 7.34
C LEU A 109 -2.01 -8.15 8.38
N VAL A 110 -2.15 -7.75 9.67
CA VAL A 110 -1.34 -8.33 10.75
C VAL A 110 -1.58 -9.83 10.89
N ASN A 111 -2.82 -10.28 10.75
CA ASN A 111 -3.17 -11.70 10.82
C ASN A 111 -2.58 -12.49 9.63
N ALA A 112 -2.62 -11.92 8.43
CA ALA A 112 -1.96 -12.52 7.27
C ALA A 112 -0.44 -12.70 7.51
N VAL A 113 0.23 -11.69 8.06
CA VAL A 113 1.65 -11.79 8.42
C VAL A 113 1.90 -12.86 9.48
N ARG A 114 1.06 -12.96 10.51
CA ARG A 114 1.21 -14.01 11.55
C ARG A 114 1.13 -15.41 10.96
N ASN A 115 0.17 -15.64 10.07
CA ASN A 115 -0.10 -16.92 9.43
C ASN A 115 0.86 -17.26 8.28
N MET A 116 1.73 -16.33 7.89
CA MET A 116 2.75 -16.54 6.87
C MET A 116 3.66 -17.71 7.25
N ASN A 117 3.80 -18.68 6.36
CA ASN A 117 4.72 -19.81 6.52
C ASN A 117 6.12 -19.48 5.96
N VAL A 118 7.07 -20.39 6.13
CA VAL A 118 8.46 -20.21 5.68
C VAL A 118 8.55 -20.15 4.14
N GLN A 119 7.68 -20.90 3.44
CA GLN A 119 7.66 -20.89 1.98
C GLN A 119 7.15 -19.56 1.42
N ASP A 120 6.11 -18.99 2.03
CA ASP A 120 5.63 -17.64 1.70
C ASP A 120 6.75 -16.61 1.91
N ALA A 121 7.41 -16.66 3.06
CA ALA A 121 8.51 -15.75 3.37
C ALA A 121 9.65 -15.84 2.34
N LYS A 122 10.04 -17.05 1.97
CA LYS A 122 11.05 -17.28 0.93
C LYS A 122 10.59 -16.70 -0.41
N GLY A 123 9.35 -16.97 -0.83
CA GLY A 123 8.78 -16.45 -2.06
C GLY A 123 8.75 -14.92 -2.12
N ILE A 124 8.49 -14.26 -0.99
CA ILE A 124 8.52 -12.80 -0.90
C ILE A 124 9.97 -12.27 -1.01
N LEU A 125 10.91 -12.88 -0.33
CA LEU A 125 12.31 -12.43 -0.31
C LEU A 125 13.00 -12.57 -1.66
N THR A 126 12.74 -13.68 -2.36
CA THR A 126 13.36 -13.98 -3.66
C THR A 126 12.51 -13.59 -4.88
N GLY A 127 11.30 -13.10 -4.63
CA GLY A 127 10.34 -12.73 -5.67
C GLY A 127 10.52 -11.31 -6.21
N ALA A 128 9.56 -10.90 -7.04
CA ALA A 128 9.51 -9.56 -7.64
C ALA A 128 9.44 -8.44 -6.58
N GLU A 129 9.64 -7.19 -7.02
CA GLU A 129 9.66 -6.00 -6.14
C GLU A 129 8.33 -5.79 -5.37
N ASP A 130 7.23 -6.38 -5.84
CA ASP A 130 5.89 -6.30 -5.24
C ASP A 130 5.42 -7.64 -4.63
N ALA A 131 6.32 -8.61 -4.42
CA ALA A 131 5.97 -9.95 -3.98
C ALA A 131 5.20 -9.99 -2.65
N ALA A 132 5.53 -9.11 -1.70
CA ALA A 132 4.79 -8.97 -0.45
C ALA A 132 3.40 -8.39 -0.66
N THR A 133 3.26 -7.41 -1.55
CA THR A 133 1.97 -6.83 -1.94
C THR A 133 1.08 -7.87 -2.59
N GLN A 134 1.62 -8.71 -3.47
CA GLN A 134 0.89 -9.83 -4.08
C GLN A 134 0.48 -10.88 -3.04
N TYR A 135 1.34 -11.16 -2.06
CA TYR A 135 0.97 -12.02 -0.93
C TYR A 135 -0.25 -11.45 -0.17
N PHE A 136 -0.22 -10.17 0.21
CA PHE A 136 -1.35 -9.53 0.88
C PHE A 136 -2.62 -9.54 0.02
N LYS A 137 -2.53 -9.24 -1.28
CA LYS A 137 -3.67 -9.30 -2.20
C LYS A 137 -4.32 -10.68 -2.17
N ARG A 138 -3.55 -11.74 -2.35
CA ARG A 138 -4.09 -13.11 -2.37
C ARG A 138 -4.70 -13.53 -1.04
N SER A 139 -4.06 -13.15 0.07
CA SER A 139 -4.46 -13.64 1.40
C SER A 139 -5.56 -12.82 2.07
N THR A 140 -5.80 -11.58 1.64
CA THR A 140 -6.68 -10.67 2.38
C THR A 140 -7.80 -9.99 1.58
N SER A 141 -7.74 -9.97 0.23
CA SER A 141 -8.69 -9.17 -0.57
C SER A 141 -10.15 -9.50 -0.30
N ALA A 142 -10.52 -10.78 -0.19
CA ALA A 142 -11.90 -11.18 0.08
C ALA A 142 -12.38 -10.67 1.45
N ALA A 143 -11.61 -10.95 2.51
CA ALA A 143 -11.96 -10.53 3.87
C ALA A 143 -11.97 -9.00 4.02
N LEU A 144 -11.09 -8.29 3.33
CA LEU A 144 -11.08 -6.84 3.29
C LEU A 144 -12.32 -6.29 2.59
N SER A 145 -12.71 -6.86 1.44
CA SER A 145 -13.92 -6.48 0.73
C SER A 145 -15.16 -6.62 1.62
N ASP A 146 -15.29 -7.76 2.32
CA ASP A 146 -16.40 -8.03 3.23
C ASP A 146 -16.48 -7.03 4.40
N LYS A 147 -15.32 -6.52 4.85
CA LYS A 147 -15.26 -5.51 5.91
C LYS A 147 -15.50 -4.09 5.41
N PHE A 148 -15.00 -3.75 4.23
CA PHE A 148 -15.11 -2.40 3.68
C PHE A 148 -16.51 -2.09 3.16
N LEU A 149 -17.14 -3.04 2.47
CA LEU A 149 -18.42 -2.85 1.80
C LEU A 149 -19.53 -2.29 2.73
N PRO A 150 -19.77 -2.82 3.94
CA PRO A 150 -20.81 -2.28 4.82
C PRO A 150 -20.51 -0.85 5.29
N ILE A 151 -19.24 -0.49 5.50
CA ILE A 151 -18.83 0.86 5.90
C ILE A 151 -19.08 1.84 4.75
N VAL A 152 -18.65 1.48 3.55
CA VAL A 152 -18.87 2.25 2.33
C VAL A 152 -20.36 2.44 2.10
N THR A 153 -21.15 1.36 2.14
CA THR A 153 -22.62 1.41 1.95
C THR A 153 -23.29 2.33 2.95
N LYS A 154 -22.89 2.30 4.22
CA LYS A 154 -23.44 3.20 5.26
C LYS A 154 -23.13 4.67 4.97
N ALA A 155 -21.94 4.97 4.44
CA ALA A 155 -21.55 6.33 4.11
C ALA A 155 -22.29 6.85 2.87
N THR A 156 -22.32 6.06 1.80
CA THR A 156 -22.92 6.47 0.51
C THR A 156 -24.44 6.61 0.56
N LYS A 157 -25.16 5.83 1.37
CA LYS A 157 -26.61 5.95 1.59
C LYS A 157 -27.07 7.34 2.04
N LYS A 158 -26.17 8.18 2.55
CA LYS A 158 -26.50 9.55 2.95
C LYS A 158 -26.53 10.52 1.78
N VAL A 159 -26.07 10.12 0.60
CA VAL A 159 -25.96 10.97 -0.58
C VAL A 159 -26.95 10.52 -1.64
N LYS A 160 -27.96 11.37 -1.90
CA LYS A 160 -29.03 11.08 -2.87
C LYS A 160 -28.49 10.74 -4.28
N LEU A 161 -27.36 11.32 -4.68
CA LEU A 161 -26.74 11.03 -5.97
C LEU A 161 -26.22 9.59 -6.05
N ALA A 162 -25.80 8.99 -4.93
CA ALA A 162 -25.37 7.59 -4.87
C ALA A 162 -26.53 6.63 -5.19
N ASP A 163 -27.72 6.87 -4.61
CA ASP A 163 -28.89 6.05 -4.89
C ASP A 163 -29.32 6.14 -6.35
N LYS A 164 -29.30 7.37 -6.90
CA LYS A 164 -29.62 7.61 -8.30
C LYS A 164 -28.60 6.94 -9.23
N TYR A 165 -27.33 7.00 -8.89
CA TYR A 165 -26.32 6.28 -9.64
C TYR A 165 -26.60 4.77 -9.69
N ASN A 166 -26.83 4.14 -8.54
CA ASN A 166 -27.07 2.69 -8.46
C ASN A 166 -28.31 2.27 -9.28
N GLU A 167 -29.37 3.11 -9.27
CA GLU A 167 -30.56 2.85 -10.07
C GLU A 167 -30.25 2.88 -11.59
N PHE A 168 -29.56 3.92 -12.07
CA PHE A 168 -29.30 4.09 -13.50
C PHE A 168 -28.17 3.17 -14.00
N ALA A 169 -27.09 3.05 -13.23
CA ALA A 169 -25.98 2.21 -13.62
C ALA A 169 -26.35 0.72 -13.64
N GLY A 170 -27.18 0.27 -12.69
CA GLY A 170 -27.71 -1.09 -12.67
C GLY A 170 -28.59 -1.41 -13.89
N LYS A 171 -29.39 -0.45 -14.37
CA LYS A 171 -30.13 -0.58 -15.62
C LYS A 171 -29.18 -0.58 -16.82
N GLY A 172 -28.24 0.37 -16.87
CA GLY A 172 -27.25 0.49 -17.95
C GLY A 172 -26.39 -0.76 -18.11
N ALA A 173 -26.01 -1.41 -17.02
CA ALA A 173 -25.23 -2.65 -17.05
C ALA A 173 -25.97 -3.82 -17.71
N ARG A 174 -27.29 -3.90 -17.53
CA ARG A 174 -28.13 -4.94 -18.21
C ARG A 174 -28.16 -4.79 -19.73
N PHE A 175 -27.88 -3.58 -20.24
CA PHE A 175 -27.82 -3.28 -21.67
C PHE A 175 -26.39 -3.14 -22.19
N GLY A 176 -25.37 -3.45 -21.35
CA GLY A 176 -23.97 -3.34 -21.74
C GLY A 176 -23.43 -1.90 -21.84
N LEU A 177 -24.17 -0.90 -21.35
CA LEU A 177 -23.80 0.52 -21.40
C LEU A 177 -22.89 0.94 -20.24
N VAL A 178 -22.88 0.17 -19.17
CA VAL A 178 -22.03 0.34 -17.98
C VAL A 178 -21.35 -0.99 -17.67
N ASP A 179 -20.07 -0.96 -17.35
CA ASP A 179 -19.36 -2.18 -16.94
C ASP A 179 -20.02 -2.73 -15.65
N GLN A 180 -20.25 -4.04 -15.61
CA GLN A 180 -20.90 -4.71 -14.48
C GLN A 180 -20.18 -4.45 -13.15
N LYS A 181 -18.84 -4.33 -13.20
CA LYS A 181 -18.03 -4.00 -12.01
C LYS A 181 -18.27 -2.60 -11.45
N ASP A 182 -18.79 -1.68 -12.26
CA ASP A 182 -19.08 -0.29 -11.92
C ASP A 182 -20.59 -0.02 -11.81
N ALA A 183 -21.43 -1.04 -11.95
CA ALA A 183 -22.88 -0.93 -11.88
C ALA A 183 -23.42 -0.59 -10.48
N ASP A 184 -22.61 -0.81 -9.45
CA ASP A 184 -22.92 -0.47 -8.05
C ASP A 184 -21.79 0.40 -7.47
N LEU A 185 -22.16 1.58 -6.97
CA LEU A 185 -21.22 2.55 -6.44
C LEU A 185 -20.47 2.03 -5.20
N ASN A 186 -21.14 1.24 -4.36
CA ASN A 186 -20.54 0.73 -3.13
C ASN A 186 -19.43 -0.28 -3.47
N ASN A 187 -19.68 -1.14 -4.44
CA ASN A 187 -18.68 -2.08 -4.96
C ASN A 187 -17.54 -1.34 -5.65
N TYR A 188 -17.84 -0.29 -6.43
CA TYR A 188 -16.83 0.55 -7.06
C TYR A 188 -15.90 1.18 -6.02
N VAL A 189 -16.47 1.86 -5.00
CA VAL A 189 -15.69 2.51 -3.94
C VAL A 189 -14.89 1.49 -3.13
N THR A 190 -15.50 0.35 -2.78
CA THR A 190 -14.82 -0.73 -2.05
C THR A 190 -13.61 -1.23 -2.82
N ARG A 191 -13.77 -1.53 -4.10
CA ARG A 191 -12.68 -1.96 -4.98
C ARG A 191 -11.58 -0.90 -5.07
N LYS A 192 -11.93 0.36 -5.31
CA LYS A 192 -10.96 1.47 -5.39
C LYS A 192 -10.23 1.71 -4.07
N ALA A 193 -10.91 1.53 -2.94
CA ALA A 193 -10.28 1.62 -1.62
C ALA A 193 -9.23 0.50 -1.42
N LEU A 194 -9.53 -0.73 -1.87
CA LEU A 194 -8.58 -1.83 -1.85
C LEU A 194 -7.39 -1.59 -2.80
N ASP A 195 -7.66 -1.10 -4.01
CA ASP A 195 -6.62 -0.75 -4.97
C ASP A 195 -5.65 0.29 -4.36
N GLY A 196 -6.20 1.33 -3.72
CA GLY A 196 -5.41 2.35 -3.03
C GLY A 196 -4.61 1.79 -1.86
N LEU A 197 -5.20 0.92 -1.04
CA LEU A 197 -4.50 0.25 0.05
C LEU A 197 -3.30 -0.56 -0.46
N PHE A 198 -3.50 -1.40 -1.46
CA PHE A 198 -2.42 -2.22 -2.00
C PHE A 198 -1.36 -1.40 -2.75
N LEU A 199 -1.74 -0.29 -3.37
CA LEU A 199 -0.78 0.65 -3.94
C LEU A 199 0.14 1.23 -2.85
N MET A 200 -0.42 1.67 -1.73
CA MET A 200 0.36 2.22 -0.63
C MET A 200 1.22 1.16 0.06
N ILE A 201 0.76 -0.10 0.15
CA ILE A 201 1.57 -1.23 0.63
C ILE A 201 2.76 -1.46 -0.32
N ALA A 202 2.54 -1.43 -1.63
CA ALA A 202 3.61 -1.59 -2.63
C ALA A 202 4.67 -0.47 -2.51
N GLU A 203 4.24 0.75 -2.22
CA GLU A 203 5.16 1.86 -1.98
C GLU A 203 6.01 1.66 -0.73
N GLU A 204 5.40 1.17 0.35
CA GLU A 204 6.16 0.86 1.57
C GLU A 204 7.11 -0.34 1.34
N GLU A 205 6.67 -1.38 0.62
CA GLU A 205 7.53 -2.49 0.22
C GLU A 205 8.74 -1.99 -0.58
N LYS A 206 8.51 -1.14 -1.58
CA LYS A 206 9.59 -0.55 -2.40
C LYS A 206 10.58 0.27 -1.57
N LYS A 207 10.09 1.07 -0.60
CA LYS A 207 10.95 1.83 0.32
C LYS A 207 11.84 0.90 1.14
N ILE A 208 11.26 -0.16 1.74
CA ILE A 208 11.98 -1.13 2.56
C ILE A 208 13.06 -1.85 1.73
N ARG A 209 12.73 -2.24 0.49
CA ARG A 209 13.70 -2.90 -0.41
C ARG A 209 14.82 -1.97 -0.85
N LYS A 210 14.51 -0.67 -1.10
CA LYS A 210 15.49 0.31 -1.55
C LYS A 210 16.42 0.79 -0.44
N ASP A 211 15.93 0.94 0.76
CA ASP A 211 16.70 1.38 1.94
C ASP A 211 16.41 0.50 3.16
N PRO A 212 16.98 -0.72 3.19
CA PRO A 212 16.81 -1.62 4.32
C PRO A 212 17.43 -1.09 5.63
N LEU A 213 18.45 -0.22 5.52
CA LEU A 213 19.18 0.34 6.66
C LEU A 213 18.40 1.47 7.36
N GLY A 214 17.62 2.24 6.60
CA GLY A 214 16.72 3.27 7.10
C GLY A 214 15.49 2.72 7.83
N SER A 215 15.20 1.41 7.69
CA SER A 215 14.14 0.76 8.45
C SER A 215 14.58 0.55 9.91
N ALA A 216 13.72 0.91 10.87
CA ALA A 216 14.00 1.03 12.30
C ALA A 216 14.46 -0.25 13.04
N SER A 217 14.72 -1.35 12.35
CA SER A 217 15.13 -2.64 12.93
C SER A 217 16.44 -3.14 12.32
N LYS A 218 17.44 -3.39 13.19
CA LYS A 218 18.72 -4.01 12.80
C LYS A 218 18.56 -5.36 12.10
N VAL A 219 17.45 -6.07 12.37
CA VAL A 219 17.16 -7.38 11.78
C VAL A 219 16.64 -7.23 10.36
N ILE A 220 15.79 -6.24 10.09
CA ILE A 220 15.32 -5.88 8.74
C ILE A 220 16.52 -5.48 7.87
N SER A 221 17.40 -4.62 8.40
CA SER A 221 18.64 -4.20 7.73
C SER A 221 19.51 -5.36 7.31
N LYS A 222 19.68 -6.37 8.19
CA LYS A 222 20.46 -7.58 7.90
C LYS A 222 19.88 -8.40 6.76
N VAL A 223 18.56 -8.63 6.78
CA VAL A 223 17.89 -9.50 5.81
C VAL A 223 17.80 -8.85 4.44
N PHE A 224 17.30 -7.63 4.35
CA PHE A 224 17.13 -6.95 3.06
C PHE A 224 18.46 -6.40 2.49
N GLY A 225 19.41 -6.03 3.34
CA GLY A 225 20.76 -5.63 2.91
C GLY A 225 21.58 -6.79 2.33
N ALA A 226 21.25 -8.05 2.65
CA ALA A 226 21.85 -9.23 2.07
C ALA A 226 21.24 -9.64 0.71
N ILE A 227 20.02 -9.16 0.39
CA ILE A 227 19.32 -9.47 -0.87
C ILE A 227 19.67 -8.45 -1.97
N GLY A 228 20.01 -7.21 -1.60
CA GLY A 228 20.30 -6.11 -2.52
C GLY A 228 21.73 -6.09 -3.08
N LYS A 229 22.48 -7.16 -2.91
CA LYS A 229 23.78 -7.42 -3.52
C LYS A 229 23.69 -8.62 -4.46
#